data_cda1f83ac10d8aa479c2c231e178af68
#
_entry.id   cda1f83ac10d8aa479c2c231e178af68
#
_cell.length_a   1.000
_cell.length_b   1.000
_cell.length_c   1.000
_cell.angle_alpha   90.00
_cell.angle_beta   90.00
_cell.angle_gamma   90.00
#
_symmetry.space_group_name_H-M   'P 1'
#
loop_
_entity.id
_entity.type
_entity.pdbx_description
1 polymer ?
#
loop_
_entity_poly.entity_id
_entity_poly.type
_entity_poly.pdbx_seq_one_letter_code
_entity_poly.pdbx_strand_id
1 'polypeptide(L)'
;MSYRMFDYLVPNVNFFGPNAISVVGERCQLQGGKKALLVTDKGLRAIKDGAVDKTLHYLREAGIEVAIFDGVEPNPKDTNVRDGLAVFRREQCDIIITVGGGSPHDCGKGIGIAATHEGDLYQYAGIETLTNPLPPIVAVNTTAGTASEVTRHCVLTNTETKVKFVIVSWRNLPSVSINDPLLMIGKPAALTAATGMDALTHAVEAYISKDANPVTDAAAMQAIRLIARNLRQAVALGSNLQARENMAYASLLAGMAFNNANLGYVHAMAHQLGGLYDMPHGVANAVLLPHVARYNLIANPEKFADIAELMGENITGLSTLDAAEKAIAAITRLSMDIGIPQHLRDLGVKEADFPYMAEMALKDGNAFSNPRKGNEQEIAAIFRQAF
;
A
#
# COMPACT_ATOMS: atom_id res chain seq x y z
N MET A 1 -29.60 14.83 -7.62
CA MET A 1 -28.26 14.55 -7.04
C MET A 1 -28.50 13.92 -5.66
N SER A 2 -28.09 12.68 -5.44
CA SER A 2 -28.12 12.12 -4.09
C SER A 2 -26.91 12.67 -3.34
N TYR A 3 -27.14 13.45 -2.30
CA TYR A 3 -26.07 13.86 -1.39
C TYR A 3 -25.58 12.62 -0.65
N ARG A 4 -24.33 12.17 -0.96
CA ARG A 4 -23.67 11.08 -0.26
C ARG A 4 -22.79 11.67 0.83
N MET A 5 -22.93 11.18 2.06
CA MET A 5 -22.03 11.53 3.15
C MET A 5 -20.74 10.70 3.02
N PHE A 6 -19.61 11.34 3.21
CA PHE A 6 -18.29 10.70 3.22
C PHE A 6 -17.63 10.92 4.57
N ASP A 7 -16.86 9.94 5.00
CA ASP A 7 -15.85 10.08 6.05
C ASP A 7 -14.46 10.27 5.42
N TYR A 8 -13.53 10.89 6.15
CA TYR A 8 -12.15 11.04 5.72
C TYR A 8 -11.21 10.74 6.89
N LEU A 9 -10.56 9.60 6.81
CA LEU A 9 -9.75 9.02 7.88
C LEU A 9 -8.27 9.08 7.50
N VAL A 10 -7.46 9.63 8.40
CA VAL A 10 -6.00 9.66 8.33
C VAL A 10 -5.43 9.51 9.74
N PRO A 11 -4.16 9.11 9.93
CA PRO A 11 -3.53 9.11 11.24
C PRO A 11 -3.62 10.48 11.92
N ASN A 12 -3.68 10.48 13.26
CA ASN A 12 -3.81 11.71 14.04
C ASN A 12 -2.64 12.67 13.81
N VAL A 13 -1.43 12.11 13.65
CA VAL A 13 -0.21 12.89 13.41
C VAL A 13 0.64 12.22 12.36
N ASN A 14 1.04 12.98 11.34
CA ASN A 14 1.93 12.53 10.28
C ASN A 14 3.18 13.40 10.25
N PHE A 15 4.35 12.79 10.36
CA PHE A 15 5.65 13.45 10.19
C PHE A 15 6.26 13.03 8.85
N PHE A 16 6.76 13.98 8.11
CA PHE A 16 7.42 13.73 6.83
C PHE A 16 8.56 14.72 6.59
N GLY A 17 9.54 14.30 5.81
CA GLY A 17 10.74 15.05 5.47
C GLY A 17 12.01 14.45 6.08
N PRO A 18 13.19 14.94 5.64
CA PRO A 18 14.48 14.44 6.10
C PRO A 18 14.61 14.55 7.63
N ASN A 19 15.09 13.47 8.26
CA ASN A 19 15.25 13.30 9.72
C ASN A 19 13.93 13.26 10.51
N ALA A 20 12.78 13.07 9.88
CA ALA A 20 11.51 12.89 10.59
C ALA A 20 11.56 11.74 11.61
N ILE A 21 12.42 10.74 11.42
CA ILE A 21 12.60 9.62 12.37
C ILE A 21 13.00 10.08 13.78
N SER A 22 13.62 11.25 13.93
CA SER A 22 14.09 11.75 15.22
C SER A 22 12.98 11.95 16.26
N VAL A 23 11.73 12.10 15.82
CA VAL A 23 10.59 12.31 16.74
C VAL A 23 10.05 11.01 17.33
N VAL A 24 10.49 9.82 16.87
CA VAL A 24 9.87 8.53 17.21
C VAL A 24 9.82 8.30 18.73
N GLY A 25 10.89 8.61 19.46
CA GLY A 25 10.96 8.45 20.92
C GLY A 25 9.98 9.35 21.66
N GLU A 26 9.98 10.64 21.35
CA GLU A 26 9.04 11.61 21.92
C GLU A 26 7.58 11.20 21.64
N ARG A 27 7.29 10.74 20.41
CA ARG A 27 5.93 10.34 20.04
C ARG A 27 5.47 9.08 20.77
N CYS A 28 6.38 8.14 21.05
CA CYS A 28 6.06 7.00 21.90
C CYS A 28 5.71 7.42 23.33
N GLN A 29 6.48 8.33 23.92
CA GLN A 29 6.18 8.87 25.25
C GLN A 29 4.82 9.57 25.31
N LEU A 30 4.49 10.41 24.31
CA LEU A 30 3.22 11.12 24.23
C LEU A 30 2.03 10.17 24.04
N GLN A 31 2.22 8.96 23.48
CA GLN A 31 1.22 7.92 23.43
C GLN A 31 1.14 7.07 24.72
N GLY A 32 1.95 7.41 25.75
CA GLY A 32 1.99 6.70 27.02
C GLY A 32 2.83 5.43 27.02
N GLY A 33 3.58 5.16 25.93
CA GLY A 33 4.42 3.97 25.79
C GLY A 33 5.60 3.98 26.76
N LYS A 34 5.84 2.83 27.38
CA LYS A 34 6.97 2.56 28.28
C LYS A 34 7.86 1.45 27.74
N LYS A 35 7.23 0.41 27.19
CA LYS A 35 7.92 -0.74 26.59
C LYS A 35 7.31 -1.07 25.23
N ALA A 36 8.08 -0.85 24.18
CA ALA A 36 7.66 -1.03 22.82
C ALA A 36 7.97 -2.42 22.26
N LEU A 37 7.04 -3.00 21.47
CA LEU A 37 7.39 -4.04 20.52
C LEU A 37 7.79 -3.38 19.20
N LEU A 38 9.05 -3.49 18.80
CA LEU A 38 9.51 -3.10 17.47
C LEU A 38 9.32 -4.27 16.50
N VAL A 39 8.45 -4.06 15.49
CA VAL A 39 8.10 -5.05 14.46
C VAL A 39 8.79 -4.69 13.16
N THR A 40 9.57 -5.62 12.60
CA THR A 40 10.37 -5.42 11.38
C THR A 40 10.65 -6.75 10.68
N ASP A 41 11.44 -6.73 9.62
CA ASP A 41 11.96 -7.92 8.95
C ASP A 41 13.48 -8.08 9.17
N LYS A 42 13.99 -9.31 8.96
CA LYS A 42 15.41 -9.63 9.12
C LYS A 42 16.33 -8.83 8.19
N GLY A 43 15.85 -8.49 6.98
CA GLY A 43 16.62 -7.74 6.01
C GLY A 43 16.89 -6.32 6.50
N LEU A 44 15.84 -5.61 6.95
CA LEU A 44 15.99 -4.28 7.56
C LEU A 44 16.78 -4.31 8.86
N ARG A 45 16.58 -5.34 9.69
CA ARG A 45 17.30 -5.52 10.94
C ARG A 45 18.81 -5.67 10.74
N ALA A 46 19.23 -6.27 9.62
CA ALA A 46 20.64 -6.50 9.30
C ALA A 46 21.38 -5.27 8.75
N ILE A 47 20.66 -4.21 8.38
CA ILE A 47 21.27 -3.00 7.83
C ILE A 47 21.86 -2.15 8.98
N LYS A 48 23.18 -2.14 9.07
CA LYS A 48 23.92 -1.33 10.04
C LYS A 48 23.62 0.17 9.80
N ASP A 49 23.40 0.91 10.89
CA ASP A 49 23.01 2.33 10.87
C ASP A 49 21.73 2.61 10.03
N GLY A 50 20.93 1.58 9.79
CA GLY A 50 19.69 1.62 9.03
C GLY A 50 18.49 2.15 9.84
N ALA A 51 17.30 2.00 9.26
CA ALA A 51 16.05 2.48 9.87
C ALA A 51 15.82 1.89 11.28
N VAL A 52 16.11 0.60 11.46
CA VAL A 52 15.91 -0.09 12.75
C VAL A 52 16.87 0.45 13.80
N ASP A 53 18.17 0.55 13.48
CA ASP A 53 19.17 1.04 14.43
C ASP A 53 18.91 2.50 14.84
N LYS A 54 18.51 3.35 13.88
CA LYS A 54 18.10 4.75 14.15
C LYS A 54 16.86 4.81 15.04
N THR A 55 15.85 3.98 14.75
CA THR A 55 14.66 3.90 15.61
C THR A 55 15.03 3.50 17.04
N LEU A 56 15.85 2.46 17.20
CA LEU A 56 16.32 2.00 18.50
C LEU A 56 17.12 3.08 19.25
N HIS A 57 17.92 3.86 18.51
CA HIS A 57 18.68 4.97 19.10
C HIS A 57 17.75 6.00 19.74
N TYR A 58 16.80 6.55 18.99
CA TYR A 58 15.88 7.58 19.49
C TYR A 58 14.92 7.05 20.58
N LEU A 59 14.54 5.77 20.53
CA LEU A 59 13.74 5.15 21.59
C LEU A 59 14.53 5.07 22.92
N ARG A 60 15.81 4.66 22.85
CA ARG A 60 16.69 4.62 24.06
C ARG A 60 16.91 6.01 24.64
N GLU A 61 17.16 7.01 23.81
CA GLU A 61 17.28 8.41 24.26
C GLU A 61 16.02 8.89 24.98
N ALA A 62 14.85 8.45 24.54
CA ALA A 62 13.56 8.74 25.18
C ALA A 62 13.24 7.81 26.38
N GLY A 63 14.14 6.91 26.77
CA GLY A 63 13.91 6.00 27.89
C GLY A 63 12.85 4.94 27.65
N ILE A 64 12.55 4.61 26.38
CA ILE A 64 11.61 3.54 26.01
C ILE A 64 12.35 2.21 25.97
N GLU A 65 11.88 1.23 26.74
CA GLU A 65 12.35 -0.16 26.63
C GLU A 65 11.84 -0.78 25.32
N VAL A 66 12.66 -1.65 24.68
CA VAL A 66 12.29 -2.22 23.38
C VAL A 66 12.51 -3.73 23.37
N ALA A 67 11.44 -4.47 23.06
CA ALA A 67 11.50 -5.84 22.59
C ALA A 67 11.45 -5.83 21.05
N ILE A 68 12.15 -6.74 20.38
CA ILE A 68 12.23 -6.79 18.91
C ILE A 68 11.59 -8.06 18.40
N PHE A 69 10.73 -7.93 17.40
CA PHE A 69 10.24 -9.01 16.56
C PHE A 69 10.62 -8.72 15.11
N ASP A 70 11.58 -9.48 14.58
CA ASP A 70 12.11 -9.34 13.21
C ASP A 70 11.69 -10.48 12.27
N GLY A 71 10.68 -11.24 12.68
CA GLY A 71 10.18 -12.41 11.96
C GLY A 71 9.17 -12.12 10.86
N VAL A 72 8.99 -10.85 10.45
CA VAL A 72 8.03 -10.52 9.40
C VAL A 72 8.55 -10.97 8.03
N GLU A 73 7.69 -11.62 7.25
CA GLU A 73 7.96 -12.05 5.88
C GLU A 73 7.22 -11.16 4.87
N PRO A 74 7.67 -11.09 3.61
CA PRO A 74 6.84 -10.53 2.53
C PRO A 74 5.46 -11.21 2.48
N ASN A 75 4.40 -10.45 2.13
CA ASN A 75 3.01 -10.93 2.25
C ASN A 75 2.73 -11.49 3.66
N PRO A 76 2.64 -10.63 4.70
CA PRO A 76 2.66 -11.05 6.09
C PRO A 76 1.55 -12.06 6.39
N LYS A 77 1.91 -13.08 7.16
CA LYS A 77 1.07 -14.23 7.44
C LYS A 77 0.46 -14.15 8.83
N ASP A 78 -0.64 -14.84 9.02
CA ASP A 78 -1.26 -15.06 10.34
C ASP A 78 -0.26 -15.65 11.35
N THR A 79 0.67 -16.51 10.90
CA THR A 79 1.75 -17.07 11.73
C THR A 79 2.74 -16.00 12.19
N ASN A 80 3.09 -15.01 11.35
CA ASN A 80 3.94 -13.89 11.78
C ASN A 80 3.27 -13.08 12.88
N VAL A 81 1.96 -12.84 12.75
CA VAL A 81 1.19 -12.15 13.80
C VAL A 81 1.17 -12.93 15.10
N ARG A 82 0.91 -14.24 15.06
CA ARG A 82 0.93 -15.11 16.25
C ARG A 82 2.26 -15.07 16.97
N ASP A 83 3.36 -15.18 16.23
CA ASP A 83 4.71 -15.21 16.79
C ASP A 83 5.08 -13.83 17.39
N GLY A 84 4.74 -12.73 16.70
CA GLY A 84 4.90 -11.37 17.22
C GLY A 84 4.05 -11.09 18.46
N LEU A 85 2.80 -11.58 18.51
CA LEU A 85 1.93 -11.50 19.67
C LEU A 85 2.52 -12.22 20.90
N ALA A 86 3.14 -13.38 20.68
CA ALA A 86 3.81 -14.11 21.76
C ALA A 86 4.93 -13.27 22.39
N VAL A 87 5.71 -12.55 21.57
CA VAL A 87 6.73 -11.61 22.07
C VAL A 87 6.08 -10.44 22.80
N PHE A 88 5.04 -9.79 22.20
CA PHE A 88 4.33 -8.66 22.79
C PHE A 88 3.83 -8.98 24.21
N ARG A 89 3.19 -10.14 24.39
CA ARG A 89 2.66 -10.59 25.67
C ARG A 89 3.74 -10.97 26.67
N ARG A 90 4.74 -11.77 26.24
CA ARG A 90 5.83 -12.22 27.11
C ARG A 90 6.63 -11.06 27.67
N GLU A 91 6.90 -10.07 26.82
CA GLU A 91 7.67 -8.87 27.19
C GLU A 91 6.83 -7.77 27.83
N GLN A 92 5.51 -7.97 27.93
CA GLN A 92 4.58 -7.00 28.49
C GLN A 92 4.67 -5.62 27.81
N CYS A 93 4.75 -5.61 26.48
CA CYS A 93 4.79 -4.37 25.70
C CYS A 93 3.43 -3.66 25.77
N ASP A 94 3.46 -2.32 25.72
CA ASP A 94 2.27 -1.46 25.79
C ASP A 94 2.04 -0.60 24.54
N ILE A 95 3.04 -0.55 23.65
CA ILE A 95 2.99 0.17 22.37
C ILE A 95 3.67 -0.66 21.28
N ILE A 96 3.22 -0.50 20.04
CA ILE A 96 3.79 -1.17 18.86
C ILE A 96 4.48 -0.14 18.00
N ILE A 97 5.72 -0.40 17.59
CA ILE A 97 6.47 0.39 16.63
C ILE A 97 6.76 -0.47 15.43
N THR A 98 6.28 -0.08 14.28
CA THR A 98 6.54 -0.81 13.04
C THR A 98 7.60 -0.08 12.22
N VAL A 99 8.64 -0.80 11.80
CA VAL A 99 9.72 -0.24 10.98
C VAL A 99 9.83 -1.03 9.69
N GLY A 100 9.46 -0.42 8.57
CA GLY A 100 9.51 -1.09 7.29
C GLY A 100 8.56 -0.54 6.24
N GLY A 101 8.19 -1.38 5.28
CA GLY A 101 7.10 -1.13 4.33
C GLY A 101 5.79 -1.74 4.79
N GLY A 102 4.91 -2.10 3.84
CA GLY A 102 3.58 -2.65 4.13
C GLY A 102 3.59 -3.86 5.05
N SER A 103 4.49 -4.83 4.82
CA SER A 103 4.49 -6.08 5.58
C SER A 103 4.73 -5.90 7.08
N PRO A 104 5.75 -5.17 7.57
CA PRO A 104 5.88 -4.84 8.98
C PRO A 104 4.70 -4.03 9.55
N HIS A 105 4.14 -3.10 8.77
CA HIS A 105 2.99 -2.30 9.22
C HIS A 105 1.75 -3.18 9.40
N ASP A 106 1.42 -4.01 8.42
CA ASP A 106 0.25 -4.88 8.50
C ASP A 106 0.41 -5.97 9.57
N CYS A 107 1.62 -6.53 9.72
CA CYS A 107 1.90 -7.44 10.82
C CYS A 107 1.73 -6.77 12.19
N GLY A 108 2.22 -5.54 12.36
CA GLY A 108 2.05 -4.77 13.60
C GLY A 108 0.60 -4.45 13.92
N LYS A 109 -0.20 -4.08 12.91
CA LYS A 109 -1.66 -3.92 13.05
C LYS A 109 -2.32 -5.23 13.48
N GLY A 110 -1.97 -6.35 12.81
CA GLY A 110 -2.45 -7.68 13.16
C GLY A 110 -2.11 -8.08 14.60
N ILE A 111 -0.89 -7.79 15.07
CA ILE A 111 -0.49 -8.01 16.46
C ILE A 111 -1.37 -7.17 17.40
N GLY A 112 -1.61 -5.90 17.09
CA GLY A 112 -2.50 -5.02 17.86
C GLY A 112 -3.93 -5.55 17.95
N ILE A 113 -4.48 -6.06 16.85
CA ILE A 113 -5.79 -6.72 16.81
C ILE A 113 -5.79 -7.96 17.73
N ALA A 114 -4.85 -8.86 17.53
CA ALA A 114 -4.76 -10.12 18.29
C ALA A 114 -4.44 -9.92 19.78
N ALA A 115 -3.89 -8.76 20.16
CA ALA A 115 -3.65 -8.40 21.55
C ALA A 115 -4.94 -8.04 22.30
N THR A 116 -5.97 -7.55 21.60
CA THR A 116 -7.19 -6.97 22.18
C THR A 116 -8.47 -7.70 21.77
N HIS A 117 -8.40 -8.63 20.82
CA HIS A 117 -9.51 -9.42 20.32
C HIS A 117 -9.18 -10.91 20.40
N GLU A 118 -10.17 -11.72 20.74
CA GLU A 118 -10.02 -13.17 20.91
C GLU A 118 -10.28 -13.92 19.59
N GLY A 119 -9.70 -15.13 19.48
CA GLY A 119 -9.95 -16.04 18.37
C GLY A 119 -9.04 -15.80 17.15
N ASP A 120 -9.45 -16.32 16.01
CA ASP A 120 -8.69 -16.23 14.78
C ASP A 120 -8.86 -14.86 14.10
N LEU A 121 -7.78 -14.29 13.60
CA LEU A 121 -7.82 -13.01 12.89
C LEU A 121 -8.73 -13.02 11.67
N TYR A 122 -8.88 -14.16 11.00
CA TYR A 122 -9.72 -14.28 9.82
C TYR A 122 -11.20 -13.96 10.11
N GLN A 123 -11.68 -14.19 11.32
CA GLN A 123 -13.07 -13.85 11.72
C GLN A 123 -13.34 -12.34 11.72
N TYR A 124 -12.28 -11.51 11.75
CA TYR A 124 -12.37 -10.06 11.69
C TYR A 124 -12.21 -9.52 10.26
N ALA A 125 -12.08 -10.40 9.24
CA ALA A 125 -12.03 -9.97 7.85
C ALA A 125 -13.28 -9.16 7.47
N GLY A 126 -13.09 -8.05 6.77
CA GLY A 126 -14.17 -7.15 6.38
C GLY A 126 -14.00 -5.72 6.91
N ILE A 127 -15.10 -4.97 6.91
CA ILE A 127 -15.10 -3.53 7.23
C ILE A 127 -15.75 -3.31 8.59
N GLU A 128 -15.03 -2.58 9.48
CA GLU A 128 -15.46 -2.17 10.84
C GLU A 128 -15.90 -3.33 11.74
N THR A 129 -15.19 -4.44 11.68
CA THR A 129 -15.45 -5.65 12.47
C THR A 129 -14.82 -5.61 13.87
N LEU A 130 -13.89 -4.69 14.12
CA LEU A 130 -13.18 -4.55 15.40
C LEU A 130 -14.02 -3.77 16.42
N THR A 131 -14.09 -4.27 17.64
CA THR A 131 -14.86 -3.66 18.72
C THR A 131 -14.02 -2.95 19.78
N ASN A 132 -12.80 -3.46 20.04
CA ASN A 132 -11.92 -2.96 21.09
C ASN A 132 -10.89 -1.98 20.53
N PRO A 133 -10.41 -0.99 21.33
CA PRO A 133 -9.27 -0.17 20.96
C PRO A 133 -8.00 -1.02 20.87
N LEU A 134 -7.12 -0.68 19.95
CA LEU A 134 -5.81 -1.33 19.81
C LEU A 134 -4.74 -0.61 20.66
N PRO A 135 -3.61 -1.26 21.01
CA PRO A 135 -2.44 -0.58 21.51
C PRO A 135 -2.02 0.52 20.53
N PRO A 136 -1.47 1.66 21.00
CA PRO A 136 -0.98 2.69 20.09
C PRO A 136 0.06 2.13 19.12
N ILE A 137 0.00 2.58 17.85
CA ILE A 137 0.94 2.18 16.81
C ILE A 137 1.69 3.42 16.31
N VAL A 138 3.01 3.39 16.35
CA VAL A 138 3.89 4.36 15.69
C VAL A 138 4.52 3.68 14.47
N ALA A 139 4.19 4.15 13.28
CA ALA A 139 4.64 3.54 12.04
C ALA A 139 5.79 4.34 11.41
N VAL A 140 6.99 3.73 11.34
CA VAL A 140 8.18 4.28 10.67
C VAL A 140 8.29 3.65 9.30
N ASN A 141 7.93 4.41 8.27
CA ASN A 141 7.89 3.92 6.90
C ASN A 141 9.26 3.98 6.21
N THR A 142 9.58 2.94 5.45
CA THR A 142 10.84 2.85 4.68
C THR A 142 10.63 2.63 3.18
N THR A 143 9.39 2.65 2.69
CA THR A 143 9.06 2.42 1.27
C THR A 143 8.07 3.47 0.76
N ALA A 144 8.20 3.86 -0.50
CA ALA A 144 7.23 4.72 -1.18
C ALA A 144 6.32 3.84 -2.07
N GLY A 145 5.24 3.32 -1.51
CA GLY A 145 4.36 2.37 -2.22
C GLY A 145 3.04 2.11 -1.51
N THR A 146 3.03 1.20 -0.55
CA THR A 146 1.82 0.67 0.07
C THR A 146 1.03 1.69 0.90
N ALA A 147 1.71 2.70 1.45
CA ALA A 147 1.14 3.67 2.36
C ALA A 147 0.41 3.05 3.57
N SER A 148 0.79 1.83 3.99
CA SER A 148 0.14 1.16 5.12
C SER A 148 0.27 1.95 6.41
N GLU A 149 1.31 2.78 6.56
CA GLU A 149 1.52 3.67 7.71
C GLU A 149 0.44 4.76 7.88
N VAL A 150 -0.37 5.00 6.84
CA VAL A 150 -1.44 6.02 6.87
C VAL A 150 -2.83 5.45 6.57
N THR A 151 -2.97 4.14 6.49
CA THR A 151 -4.24 3.51 6.12
C THR A 151 -4.84 2.66 7.23
N ARG A 152 -6.15 2.46 7.15
CA ARG A 152 -6.96 1.61 8.05
C ARG A 152 -6.97 0.13 7.65
N HIS A 153 -6.25 -0.23 6.59
CA HIS A 153 -6.18 -1.59 6.06
C HIS A 153 -5.11 -2.40 6.79
N CYS A 154 -5.41 -3.65 7.09
CA CYS A 154 -4.47 -4.66 7.56
C CYS A 154 -4.62 -5.89 6.65
N VAL A 155 -3.65 -6.12 5.78
CA VAL A 155 -3.68 -7.17 4.77
C VAL A 155 -2.79 -8.33 5.23
N LEU A 156 -3.39 -9.49 5.44
CA LEU A 156 -2.70 -10.69 5.92
C LEU A 156 -3.00 -11.88 5.02
N THR A 157 -2.12 -12.88 5.03
CA THR A 157 -2.33 -14.14 4.34
C THR A 157 -2.66 -15.22 5.36
N ASN A 158 -3.80 -15.89 5.17
CA ASN A 158 -4.13 -17.10 5.93
C ASN A 158 -3.31 -18.25 5.38
N THR A 159 -2.49 -18.88 6.23
CA THR A 159 -1.55 -19.94 5.82
C THR A 159 -2.24 -21.27 5.50
N GLU A 160 -3.42 -21.53 6.05
CA GLU A 160 -4.19 -22.76 5.80
C GLU A 160 -4.88 -22.70 4.45
N THR A 161 -5.58 -21.60 4.16
CA THR A 161 -6.37 -21.43 2.94
C THR A 161 -5.56 -20.83 1.78
N LYS A 162 -4.39 -20.25 2.05
CA LYS A 162 -3.56 -19.46 1.10
C LYS A 162 -4.30 -18.26 0.50
N VAL A 163 -5.29 -17.75 1.20
CA VAL A 163 -6.09 -16.61 0.78
C VAL A 163 -5.64 -15.35 1.54
N LYS A 164 -5.44 -14.26 0.80
CA LYS A 164 -5.28 -12.94 1.42
C LYS A 164 -6.62 -12.45 1.94
N PHE A 165 -6.62 -11.92 3.16
CA PHE A 165 -7.80 -11.26 3.74
C PHE A 165 -7.42 -9.88 4.27
N VAL A 166 -8.41 -9.02 4.34
CA VAL A 166 -8.22 -7.63 4.74
C VAL A 166 -9.15 -7.31 5.90
N ILE A 167 -8.58 -6.72 6.95
CA ILE A 167 -9.33 -6.15 8.07
C ILE A 167 -9.27 -4.63 7.92
N VAL A 168 -10.41 -4.00 7.67
CA VAL A 168 -10.53 -2.56 7.45
C VAL A 168 -11.23 -1.94 8.63
N SER A 169 -10.52 -1.14 9.43
CA SER A 169 -11.13 -0.44 10.56
C SER A 169 -10.38 0.85 10.88
N TRP A 170 -11.09 1.89 11.27
CA TRP A 170 -10.47 3.12 11.76
C TRP A 170 -9.54 2.87 12.97
N ARG A 171 -9.75 1.78 13.70
CA ARG A 171 -8.90 1.34 14.82
C ARG A 171 -7.51 0.88 14.37
N ASN A 172 -7.37 0.46 13.10
CA ASN A 172 -6.09 0.06 12.52
C ASN A 172 -5.20 1.24 12.09
N LEU A 173 -5.77 2.46 12.07
CA LEU A 173 -4.95 3.64 11.74
C LEU A 173 -3.84 3.80 12.77
N PRO A 174 -2.56 3.87 12.35
CA PRO A 174 -1.49 4.22 13.28
C PRO A 174 -1.78 5.54 13.97
N SER A 175 -1.43 5.65 15.25
CA SER A 175 -1.57 6.90 16.01
C SER A 175 -0.62 7.98 15.47
N VAL A 176 0.55 7.54 15.00
CA VAL A 176 1.58 8.39 14.40
C VAL A 176 2.18 7.68 13.18
N SER A 177 2.34 8.40 12.08
CA SER A 177 3.14 7.96 10.94
C SER A 177 4.39 8.83 10.77
N ILE A 178 5.51 8.20 10.39
CA ILE A 178 6.81 8.86 10.19
C ILE A 178 7.33 8.44 8.81
N ASN A 179 7.41 9.41 7.90
CA ASN A 179 7.82 9.26 6.51
C ASN A 179 9.12 10.05 6.26
N ASP A 180 10.24 9.40 6.56
CA ASP A 180 11.58 9.98 6.39
C ASP A 180 12.21 9.49 5.08
N PRO A 181 12.39 10.34 4.05
CA PRO A 181 12.94 9.92 2.76
C PRO A 181 14.38 9.43 2.86
N LEU A 182 15.13 9.81 3.90
CA LEU A 182 16.47 9.28 4.13
C LEU A 182 16.48 7.78 4.45
N LEU A 183 15.38 7.22 4.97
CA LEU A 183 15.22 5.78 5.20
C LEU A 183 14.91 5.00 3.92
N MET A 184 14.58 5.70 2.85
CA MET A 184 14.26 5.13 1.54
C MET A 184 15.44 5.12 0.56
N ILE A 185 16.51 5.87 0.89
CA ILE A 185 17.75 5.88 0.10
C ILE A 185 18.39 4.48 0.10
N GLY A 186 18.96 4.07 -1.03
CA GLY A 186 19.63 2.78 -1.16
C GLY A 186 18.69 1.58 -1.37
N LYS A 187 17.38 1.78 -1.44
CA LYS A 187 16.48 0.69 -1.87
C LYS A 187 16.81 0.27 -3.30
N PRO A 188 16.81 -1.05 -3.60
CA PRO A 188 17.07 -1.56 -4.95
C PRO A 188 16.15 -0.94 -6.01
N ALA A 189 16.66 -0.75 -7.24
CA ALA A 189 15.90 -0.18 -8.34
C ALA A 189 14.60 -0.95 -8.63
N ALA A 190 14.65 -2.29 -8.64
CA ALA A 190 13.49 -3.14 -8.87
C ALA A 190 12.41 -2.96 -7.78
N LEU A 191 12.81 -2.85 -6.50
CA LEU A 191 11.86 -2.58 -5.41
C LEU A 191 11.27 -1.17 -5.54
N THR A 192 12.09 -0.17 -5.88
CA THR A 192 11.64 1.21 -6.10
C THR A 192 10.63 1.28 -7.25
N ALA A 193 10.87 0.57 -8.35
CA ALA A 193 9.97 0.48 -9.49
C ALA A 193 8.62 -0.16 -9.09
N ALA A 194 8.67 -1.32 -8.46
CA ALA A 194 7.47 -2.05 -8.05
C ALA A 194 6.62 -1.24 -7.06
N THR A 195 7.24 -0.68 -6.01
CA THR A 195 6.49 0.10 -5.00
C THR A 195 5.99 1.43 -5.56
N GLY A 196 6.75 2.09 -6.44
CA GLY A 196 6.31 3.32 -7.10
C GLY A 196 5.12 3.11 -8.05
N MET A 197 5.10 1.99 -8.78
CA MET A 197 3.94 1.61 -9.60
C MET A 197 2.74 1.20 -8.75
N ASP A 198 2.96 0.60 -7.58
CA ASP A 198 1.92 0.33 -6.59
C ASP A 198 1.26 1.64 -6.13
N ALA A 199 2.06 2.65 -5.75
CA ALA A 199 1.55 3.98 -5.42
C ALA A 199 0.78 4.63 -6.59
N LEU A 200 1.23 4.45 -7.84
CA LEU A 200 0.50 4.93 -9.01
C LEU A 200 -0.84 4.22 -9.16
N THR A 201 -0.86 2.90 -8.95
CA THR A 201 -2.09 2.10 -9.00
C THR A 201 -3.09 2.56 -7.94
N HIS A 202 -2.64 2.76 -6.70
CA HIS A 202 -3.45 3.32 -5.63
C HIS A 202 -4.08 4.67 -6.02
N ALA A 203 -3.27 5.58 -6.55
CA ALA A 203 -3.75 6.91 -6.93
C ALA A 203 -4.74 6.86 -8.11
N VAL A 204 -4.46 6.05 -9.14
CA VAL A 204 -5.33 5.90 -10.30
C VAL A 204 -6.66 5.25 -9.89
N GLU A 205 -6.62 4.12 -9.17
CA GLU A 205 -7.86 3.44 -8.75
C GLU A 205 -8.69 4.30 -7.81
N ALA A 206 -8.07 4.97 -6.83
CA ALA A 206 -8.77 5.90 -5.95
C ALA A 206 -9.44 7.04 -6.72
N TYR A 207 -8.74 7.60 -7.73
CA TYR A 207 -9.27 8.70 -8.53
C TYR A 207 -10.50 8.30 -9.34
N ILE A 208 -10.49 7.11 -9.95
CA ILE A 208 -11.61 6.62 -10.78
C ILE A 208 -12.67 5.85 -9.99
N SER A 209 -12.47 5.62 -8.69
CA SER A 209 -13.39 4.85 -7.83
C SER A 209 -14.80 5.45 -7.82
N LYS A 210 -15.80 4.59 -7.61
CA LYS A 210 -17.19 5.03 -7.32
C LYS A 210 -17.30 5.82 -6.01
N ASP A 211 -16.35 5.62 -5.10
CA ASP A 211 -16.31 6.27 -3.79
C ASP A 211 -15.44 7.53 -3.78
N ALA A 212 -14.88 7.89 -4.94
CA ALA A 212 -14.11 9.11 -5.12
C ALA A 212 -14.93 10.36 -4.80
N ASN A 213 -14.27 11.36 -4.24
CA ASN A 213 -14.84 12.66 -3.91
C ASN A 213 -13.76 13.76 -4.05
N PRO A 214 -14.12 15.06 -4.05
CA PRO A 214 -13.16 16.13 -4.31
C PRO A 214 -11.94 16.15 -3.37
N VAL A 215 -12.07 15.64 -2.14
CA VAL A 215 -10.94 15.58 -1.18
C VAL A 215 -9.98 14.47 -1.57
N THR A 216 -10.49 13.29 -1.90
CA THR A 216 -9.66 12.14 -2.36
C THR A 216 -9.09 12.42 -3.75
N ASP A 217 -9.84 13.08 -4.64
CA ASP A 217 -9.40 13.44 -5.98
C ASP A 217 -8.19 14.38 -5.93
N ALA A 218 -8.19 15.39 -5.06
CA ALA A 218 -7.07 16.32 -4.92
C ALA A 218 -5.77 15.58 -4.51
N ALA A 219 -5.86 14.62 -3.59
CA ALA A 219 -4.72 13.82 -3.16
C ALA A 219 -4.24 12.87 -4.26
N ALA A 220 -5.16 12.17 -4.92
CA ALA A 220 -4.87 11.24 -6.01
C ALA A 220 -4.21 11.93 -7.20
N MET A 221 -4.74 13.05 -7.65
CA MET A 221 -4.20 13.84 -8.76
C MET A 221 -2.77 14.31 -8.47
N GLN A 222 -2.51 14.80 -7.27
CA GLN A 222 -1.16 15.23 -6.89
C GLN A 222 -0.20 14.04 -6.79
N ALA A 223 -0.65 12.91 -6.29
CA ALA A 223 0.15 11.68 -6.27
C ALA A 223 0.56 11.24 -7.68
N ILE A 224 -0.40 11.17 -8.63
CA ILE A 224 -0.13 10.82 -10.04
C ILE A 224 0.92 11.76 -10.64
N ARG A 225 0.77 13.07 -10.44
CA ARG A 225 1.72 14.09 -10.95
C ARG A 225 3.12 13.90 -10.39
N LEU A 226 3.24 13.66 -9.09
CA LEU A 226 4.55 13.46 -8.44
C LEU A 226 5.22 12.17 -8.93
N ILE A 227 4.48 11.06 -9.05
CA ILE A 227 5.00 9.78 -9.53
C ILE A 227 5.49 9.91 -10.97
N ALA A 228 4.68 10.48 -11.86
CA ALA A 228 5.02 10.65 -13.27
C ALA A 228 6.35 11.41 -13.46
N ARG A 229 6.61 12.40 -12.61
CA ARG A 229 7.81 13.25 -12.70
C ARG A 229 9.03 12.66 -12.03
N ASN A 230 8.89 11.80 -11.02
CA ASN A 230 9.99 11.44 -10.15
C ASN A 230 10.35 9.95 -10.14
N LEU A 231 9.42 9.03 -10.50
CA LEU A 231 9.67 7.59 -10.36
C LEU A 231 10.85 7.12 -11.22
N ARG A 232 10.94 7.57 -12.48
CA ARG A 232 12.09 7.25 -13.35
C ARG A 232 13.42 7.65 -12.72
N GLN A 233 13.46 8.85 -12.15
CA GLN A 233 14.68 9.36 -11.51
C GLN A 233 15.01 8.61 -10.22
N ALA A 234 14.01 8.28 -9.41
CA ALA A 234 14.20 7.50 -8.19
C ALA A 234 14.69 6.06 -8.47
N VAL A 235 14.25 5.45 -9.58
CA VAL A 235 14.71 4.14 -10.04
C VAL A 235 16.11 4.21 -10.63
N ALA A 236 16.36 5.19 -11.49
CA ALA A 236 17.67 5.35 -12.18
C ALA A 236 18.79 5.73 -11.21
N LEU A 237 18.51 6.53 -10.19
CA LEU A 237 19.49 7.00 -9.22
C LEU A 237 18.88 6.96 -7.79
N GLY A 238 19.07 5.84 -7.12
CA GLY A 238 18.52 5.58 -5.80
C GLY A 238 18.97 6.56 -4.69
N SER A 239 20.08 7.28 -4.91
CA SER A 239 20.59 8.33 -4.03
C SER A 239 20.02 9.73 -4.32
N ASN A 240 19.18 9.90 -5.35
CA ASN A 240 18.54 11.18 -5.63
C ASN A 240 17.48 11.48 -4.54
N LEU A 241 17.90 12.24 -3.53
CA LEU A 241 17.07 12.56 -2.36
C LEU A 241 15.79 13.28 -2.76
N GLN A 242 15.86 14.24 -3.69
CA GLN A 242 14.67 14.99 -4.12
C GLN A 242 13.63 14.07 -4.78
N ALA A 243 14.08 13.14 -5.64
CA ALA A 243 13.17 12.17 -6.26
C ALA A 243 12.58 11.20 -5.19
N ARG A 244 13.41 10.75 -4.22
CA ARG A 244 12.95 9.91 -3.10
C ARG A 244 11.92 10.61 -2.22
N GLU A 245 12.17 11.87 -1.89
CA GLU A 245 11.25 12.69 -1.10
C GLU A 245 9.92 12.89 -1.83
N ASN A 246 9.96 13.25 -3.11
CA ASN A 246 8.75 13.40 -3.92
C ASN A 246 7.98 12.08 -4.06
N MET A 247 8.67 10.93 -4.16
CA MET A 247 8.01 9.62 -4.15
C MET A 247 7.41 9.28 -2.79
N ALA A 248 8.03 9.67 -1.67
CA ALA A 248 7.46 9.50 -0.34
C ALA A 248 6.16 10.31 -0.19
N TYR A 249 6.15 11.58 -0.61
CA TYR A 249 4.92 12.39 -0.64
C TYR A 249 3.85 11.79 -1.55
N ALA A 250 4.26 11.28 -2.72
CA ALA A 250 3.32 10.67 -3.66
C ALA A 250 2.64 9.43 -3.07
N SER A 251 3.42 8.56 -2.41
CA SER A 251 2.90 7.38 -1.72
C SER A 251 1.93 7.76 -0.59
N LEU A 252 2.31 8.73 0.24
CA LEU A 252 1.47 9.26 1.31
C LEU A 252 0.12 9.78 0.76
N LEU A 253 0.15 10.62 -0.28
CA LEU A 253 -1.05 11.17 -0.91
C LEU A 253 -1.92 10.10 -1.56
N ALA A 254 -1.31 9.12 -2.24
CA ALA A 254 -2.02 7.96 -2.78
C ALA A 254 -2.71 7.16 -1.66
N GLY A 255 -2.00 6.98 -0.53
CA GLY A 255 -2.53 6.35 0.68
C GLY A 255 -3.75 7.08 1.24
N MET A 256 -3.64 8.39 1.39
CA MET A 256 -4.76 9.23 1.84
C MET A 256 -5.96 9.17 0.89
N ALA A 257 -5.71 9.06 -0.42
CA ALA A 257 -6.77 8.94 -1.41
C ALA A 257 -7.48 7.59 -1.30
N PHE A 258 -6.76 6.46 -1.44
CA PHE A 258 -7.40 5.15 -1.49
C PHE A 258 -7.96 4.69 -0.14
N ASN A 259 -7.37 5.12 0.96
CA ASN A 259 -7.91 4.84 2.30
C ASN A 259 -9.36 5.33 2.45
N ASN A 260 -9.74 6.34 1.69
CA ASN A 260 -11.03 7.02 1.78
C ASN A 260 -11.91 6.88 0.51
N ALA A 261 -11.32 6.47 -0.63
CA ALA A 261 -12.03 6.23 -1.89
C ALA A 261 -12.06 4.76 -2.30
N ASN A 262 -11.42 3.87 -1.53
CA ASN A 262 -11.24 2.47 -1.89
C ASN A 262 -10.46 2.27 -3.22
N LEU A 263 -10.36 1.04 -3.69
CA LEU A 263 -9.59 0.63 -4.86
C LEU A 263 -10.50 0.02 -5.95
N GLY A 264 -9.97 -0.86 -6.79
CA GLY A 264 -10.71 -1.44 -7.90
C GLY A 264 -10.19 -2.82 -8.33
N TYR A 265 -10.40 -3.12 -9.61
CA TYR A 265 -10.07 -4.43 -10.17
C TYR A 265 -8.58 -4.70 -10.28
N VAL A 266 -7.70 -3.68 -10.34
CA VAL A 266 -6.25 -3.95 -10.33
C VAL A 266 -5.88 -4.67 -9.06
N HIS A 267 -6.24 -4.12 -7.90
CA HIS A 267 -5.95 -4.73 -6.60
C HIS A 267 -6.71 -6.04 -6.40
N ALA A 268 -7.98 -6.11 -6.76
CA ALA A 268 -8.77 -7.34 -6.68
C ALA A 268 -8.13 -8.50 -7.46
N MET A 269 -7.59 -8.25 -8.64
CA MET A 269 -6.89 -9.21 -9.48
C MET A 269 -5.47 -9.52 -8.97
N ALA A 270 -4.74 -8.50 -8.51
CA ALA A 270 -3.39 -8.65 -7.97
C ALA A 270 -3.35 -9.49 -6.69
N HIS A 271 -4.39 -9.43 -5.86
CA HIS A 271 -4.53 -10.29 -4.67
C HIS A 271 -4.53 -11.77 -5.04
N GLN A 272 -5.13 -12.14 -6.18
CA GLN A 272 -5.15 -13.53 -6.64
C GLN A 272 -3.75 -14.00 -7.06
N LEU A 273 -2.99 -13.13 -7.74
CA LEU A 273 -1.59 -13.41 -8.11
C LEU A 273 -0.70 -13.54 -6.86
N GLY A 274 -0.93 -12.68 -5.86
CA GLY A 274 -0.24 -12.77 -4.58
C GLY A 274 -0.56 -14.04 -3.81
N GLY A 275 -1.82 -14.48 -3.80
CA GLY A 275 -2.25 -15.69 -3.08
C GLY A 275 -1.76 -16.99 -3.73
N LEU A 276 -1.90 -17.12 -5.07
CA LEU A 276 -1.58 -18.36 -5.78
C LEU A 276 -0.10 -18.50 -6.13
N TYR A 277 0.59 -17.38 -6.44
CA TYR A 277 1.95 -17.40 -6.98
C TYR A 277 2.98 -16.72 -6.07
N ASP A 278 2.55 -16.24 -4.89
CA ASP A 278 3.38 -15.43 -3.98
C ASP A 278 4.06 -14.24 -4.70
N MET A 279 3.37 -13.73 -5.74
CA MET A 279 3.88 -12.64 -6.57
C MET A 279 4.02 -11.36 -5.75
N PRO A 280 5.15 -10.63 -5.87
CA PRO A 280 5.31 -9.33 -5.23
C PRO A 280 4.18 -8.38 -5.64
N HIS A 281 3.48 -7.81 -4.65
CA HIS A 281 2.23 -7.06 -4.84
C HIS A 281 2.36 -5.91 -5.84
N GLY A 282 3.41 -5.07 -5.71
CA GLY A 282 3.63 -3.96 -6.62
C GLY A 282 3.94 -4.37 -8.06
N VAL A 283 4.54 -5.56 -8.27
CA VAL A 283 4.76 -6.12 -9.62
C VAL A 283 3.42 -6.56 -10.21
N ALA A 284 2.59 -7.28 -9.44
CA ALA A 284 1.27 -7.71 -9.89
C ALA A 284 0.40 -6.51 -10.30
N ASN A 285 0.34 -5.48 -9.45
CA ASN A 285 -0.39 -4.24 -9.74
C ASN A 285 0.16 -3.54 -11.00
N ALA A 286 1.48 -3.43 -11.14
CA ALA A 286 2.11 -2.75 -12.27
C ALA A 286 1.81 -3.40 -13.63
N VAL A 287 1.81 -4.74 -13.68
CA VAL A 287 1.47 -5.49 -14.90
C VAL A 287 -0.01 -5.38 -15.25
N LEU A 288 -0.89 -5.41 -14.25
CA LEU A 288 -2.34 -5.37 -14.47
C LEU A 288 -2.87 -3.96 -14.77
N LEU A 289 -2.25 -2.92 -14.23
CA LEU A 289 -2.76 -1.55 -14.29
C LEU A 289 -3.14 -1.07 -15.69
N PRO A 290 -2.32 -1.17 -16.74
CA PRO A 290 -2.68 -0.67 -18.07
C PRO A 290 -3.89 -1.40 -18.67
N HIS A 291 -4.04 -2.69 -18.40
CA HIS A 291 -5.12 -3.52 -18.92
C HIS A 291 -6.46 -3.23 -18.23
N VAL A 292 -6.45 -3.12 -16.91
CA VAL A 292 -7.64 -2.74 -16.13
C VAL A 292 -8.02 -1.27 -16.41
N ALA A 293 -7.02 -0.38 -16.53
CA ALA A 293 -7.26 1.02 -16.91
C ALA A 293 -7.97 1.10 -18.27
N ARG A 294 -7.52 0.32 -19.26
CA ARG A 294 -8.17 0.17 -20.57
C ARG A 294 -9.63 -0.28 -20.43
N TYR A 295 -9.89 -1.26 -19.57
CA TYR A 295 -11.24 -1.76 -19.32
C TYR A 295 -12.13 -0.68 -18.70
N ASN A 296 -11.60 0.11 -17.75
CA ASN A 296 -12.34 1.13 -17.01
C ASN A 296 -12.51 2.45 -17.76
N LEU A 297 -11.68 2.71 -18.78
CA LEU A 297 -11.63 4.00 -19.50
C LEU A 297 -12.98 4.50 -19.95
N ILE A 298 -13.80 3.61 -20.52
CA ILE A 298 -15.12 3.99 -21.06
C ILE A 298 -16.13 4.42 -19.98
N ALA A 299 -15.89 4.03 -18.72
CA ALA A 299 -16.77 4.42 -17.61
C ALA A 299 -16.46 5.84 -17.08
N ASN A 300 -15.22 6.33 -17.25
CA ASN A 300 -14.75 7.60 -16.72
C ASN A 300 -13.75 8.28 -17.68
N PRO A 301 -14.11 8.52 -18.96
CA PRO A 301 -13.15 9.03 -19.95
C PRO A 301 -12.56 10.39 -19.55
N GLU A 302 -13.33 11.27 -18.90
CA GLU A 302 -12.85 12.58 -18.44
C GLU A 302 -11.73 12.41 -17.40
N LYS A 303 -11.90 11.54 -16.40
CA LYS A 303 -10.87 11.28 -15.39
C LYS A 303 -9.60 10.65 -15.99
N PHE A 304 -9.72 9.82 -17.02
CA PHE A 304 -8.56 9.31 -17.74
C PHE A 304 -7.88 10.39 -18.59
N ALA A 305 -8.60 11.34 -19.16
CA ALA A 305 -8.01 12.51 -19.82
C ALA A 305 -7.20 13.36 -18.81
N ASP A 306 -7.73 13.58 -17.60
CA ASP A 306 -7.00 14.24 -16.51
C ASP A 306 -5.73 13.48 -16.14
N ILE A 307 -5.80 12.14 -16.01
CA ILE A 307 -4.62 11.30 -15.75
C ILE A 307 -3.55 11.47 -16.83
N ALA A 308 -3.95 11.55 -18.10
CA ALA A 308 -3.01 11.78 -19.21
C ALA A 308 -2.26 13.11 -19.02
N GLU A 309 -2.97 14.19 -18.73
CA GLU A 309 -2.38 15.51 -18.49
C GLU A 309 -1.46 15.50 -17.27
N LEU A 310 -1.90 14.89 -16.16
CA LEU A 310 -1.12 14.75 -14.94
C LEU A 310 0.19 13.97 -15.16
N MET A 311 0.16 13.00 -16.07
CA MET A 311 1.34 12.23 -16.49
C MET A 311 2.21 12.95 -17.52
N GLY A 312 1.84 14.17 -17.94
CA GLY A 312 2.61 15.04 -18.82
C GLY A 312 2.34 14.87 -20.31
N GLU A 313 1.23 14.23 -20.69
CA GLU A 313 0.82 14.12 -22.08
C GLU A 313 0.18 15.44 -22.59
N ASN A 314 0.45 15.78 -23.83
CA ASN A 314 -0.28 16.85 -24.49
C ASN A 314 -1.60 16.32 -25.02
N ILE A 315 -2.71 16.84 -24.45
CA ILE A 315 -4.09 16.49 -24.81
C ILE A 315 -4.82 17.61 -25.55
N THR A 316 -4.13 18.70 -25.87
CA THR A 316 -4.73 19.87 -26.52
C THR A 316 -5.33 19.49 -27.87
N GLY A 317 -6.60 19.79 -28.08
CA GLY A 317 -7.31 19.53 -29.34
C GLY A 317 -7.74 18.08 -29.56
N LEU A 318 -7.50 17.19 -28.61
CA LEU A 318 -7.98 15.82 -28.67
C LEU A 318 -9.45 15.72 -28.20
N SER A 319 -10.16 14.71 -28.70
CA SER A 319 -11.42 14.30 -28.07
C SER A 319 -11.15 13.75 -26.67
N THR A 320 -12.17 13.73 -25.80
CA THR A 320 -12.04 13.15 -24.45
C THR A 320 -11.55 11.70 -24.49
N LEU A 321 -12.04 10.89 -25.44
CA LEU A 321 -11.61 9.49 -25.57
C LEU A 321 -10.16 9.38 -26.06
N ASP A 322 -9.75 10.18 -27.03
CA ASP A 322 -8.36 10.17 -27.50
C ASP A 322 -7.41 10.66 -26.42
N ALA A 323 -7.78 11.66 -25.64
CA ALA A 323 -7.04 12.12 -24.47
C ALA A 323 -6.93 11.02 -23.41
N ALA A 324 -8.02 10.30 -23.10
CA ALA A 324 -8.05 9.18 -22.17
C ALA A 324 -7.12 8.03 -22.60
N GLU A 325 -7.04 7.73 -23.91
CA GLU A 325 -6.11 6.74 -24.46
C GLU A 325 -4.63 7.10 -24.21
N LYS A 326 -4.30 8.39 -24.14
CA LYS A 326 -2.96 8.85 -23.78
C LYS A 326 -2.56 8.46 -22.37
N ALA A 327 -3.52 8.38 -21.42
CA ALA A 327 -3.23 7.91 -20.07
C ALA A 327 -2.72 6.47 -20.07
N ILE A 328 -3.38 5.58 -20.82
CA ILE A 328 -2.96 4.17 -20.92
C ILE A 328 -1.56 4.07 -21.51
N ALA A 329 -1.29 4.82 -22.58
CA ALA A 329 0.03 4.86 -23.20
C ALA A 329 1.11 5.40 -22.24
N ALA A 330 0.80 6.42 -21.46
CA ALA A 330 1.74 7.01 -20.48
C ALA A 330 2.04 6.03 -19.33
N ILE A 331 1.03 5.33 -18.79
CA ILE A 331 1.19 4.30 -17.76
C ILE A 331 2.07 3.17 -18.28
N THR A 332 1.77 2.64 -19.47
CA THR A 332 2.54 1.56 -20.09
C THR A 332 4.01 1.98 -20.31
N ARG A 333 4.24 3.16 -20.86
CA ARG A 333 5.59 3.68 -21.10
C ARG A 333 6.36 3.85 -19.79
N LEU A 334 5.74 4.40 -18.74
CA LEU A 334 6.39 4.52 -17.43
C LEU A 334 6.81 3.16 -16.91
N SER A 335 5.92 2.17 -16.97
CA SER A 335 6.17 0.77 -16.54
C SER A 335 7.36 0.16 -17.30
N MET A 336 7.42 0.32 -18.63
CA MET A 336 8.52 -0.15 -19.46
C MET A 336 9.85 0.55 -19.12
N ASP A 337 9.84 1.87 -18.98
CA ASP A 337 11.05 2.68 -18.74
C ASP A 337 11.76 2.32 -17.43
N ILE A 338 11.01 1.83 -16.44
CA ILE A 338 11.54 1.45 -15.12
C ILE A 338 11.76 -0.06 -14.97
N GLY A 339 11.61 -0.82 -16.06
CA GLY A 339 11.94 -2.25 -16.11
C GLY A 339 10.93 -3.18 -15.46
N ILE A 340 9.65 -2.81 -15.36
CA ILE A 340 8.59 -3.72 -14.92
C ILE A 340 8.34 -4.79 -16.01
N PRO A 341 8.21 -6.07 -15.65
CA PRO A 341 7.75 -7.11 -16.57
C PRO A 341 6.42 -6.72 -17.22
N GLN A 342 6.27 -6.99 -18.52
CA GLN A 342 5.08 -6.55 -19.23
C GLN A 342 4.02 -7.65 -19.36
N HIS A 343 4.36 -8.90 -19.06
CA HIS A 343 3.48 -10.05 -19.26
C HIS A 343 3.47 -10.98 -18.04
N LEU A 344 2.30 -11.45 -17.66
CA LEU A 344 2.11 -12.42 -16.57
C LEU A 344 2.78 -13.77 -16.85
N ARG A 345 2.89 -14.19 -18.12
CA ARG A 345 3.59 -15.43 -18.51
C ARG A 345 5.07 -15.40 -18.14
N ASP A 346 5.71 -14.23 -18.20
CA ASP A 346 7.12 -14.06 -17.85
C ASP A 346 7.36 -14.19 -16.34
N LEU A 347 6.28 -14.12 -15.56
CA LEU A 347 6.25 -14.28 -14.11
C LEU A 347 5.75 -15.66 -13.66
N GLY A 348 5.61 -16.61 -14.59
CA GLY A 348 5.25 -17.99 -14.30
C GLY A 348 3.76 -18.26 -14.07
N VAL A 349 2.89 -17.27 -14.35
CA VAL A 349 1.45 -17.43 -14.25
C VAL A 349 0.94 -18.38 -15.34
N LYS A 350 -0.09 -19.18 -15.03
CA LYS A 350 -0.67 -20.14 -15.95
C LYS A 350 -2.06 -19.69 -16.41
N GLU A 351 -2.32 -19.76 -17.72
CA GLU A 351 -3.62 -19.38 -18.27
C GLU A 351 -4.79 -20.24 -17.72
N ALA A 352 -4.50 -21.48 -17.35
CA ALA A 352 -5.49 -22.41 -16.78
C ALA A 352 -6.10 -21.87 -15.45
N ASP A 353 -5.42 -21.00 -14.74
CA ASP A 353 -5.87 -20.46 -13.45
C ASP A 353 -6.75 -19.19 -13.60
N PHE A 354 -6.84 -18.62 -14.82
CA PHE A 354 -7.59 -17.38 -15.04
C PHE A 354 -9.07 -17.47 -14.68
N PRO A 355 -9.81 -18.54 -14.96
CA PRO A 355 -11.22 -18.63 -14.56
C PRO A 355 -11.38 -18.54 -13.04
N TYR A 356 -10.58 -19.29 -12.28
CA TYR A 356 -10.59 -19.27 -10.83
C TYR A 356 -10.21 -17.89 -10.28
N MET A 357 -9.11 -17.30 -10.79
CA MET A 357 -8.68 -15.96 -10.37
C MET A 357 -9.73 -14.90 -10.69
N ALA A 358 -10.44 -14.99 -11.81
CA ALA A 358 -11.50 -14.05 -12.17
C ALA A 358 -12.69 -14.15 -11.22
N GLU A 359 -13.13 -15.36 -10.88
CA GLU A 359 -14.18 -15.59 -9.89
C GLU A 359 -13.80 -15.00 -8.51
N MET A 360 -12.58 -15.26 -8.04
CA MET A 360 -12.11 -14.79 -6.75
C MET A 360 -11.88 -13.29 -6.73
N ALA A 361 -11.40 -12.69 -7.83
CA ALA A 361 -11.25 -11.24 -7.94
C ALA A 361 -12.58 -10.49 -7.82
N LEU A 362 -13.67 -11.04 -8.37
CA LEU A 362 -15.01 -10.45 -8.23
C LEU A 362 -15.58 -10.55 -6.81
N LYS A 363 -15.06 -11.45 -5.99
CA LYS A 363 -15.43 -11.60 -4.56
C LYS A 363 -14.56 -10.73 -3.65
N ASP A 364 -13.45 -10.19 -4.15
CA ASP A 364 -12.57 -9.32 -3.39
C ASP A 364 -13.26 -7.98 -3.06
N GLY A 365 -13.03 -7.48 -1.83
CA GLY A 365 -13.63 -6.23 -1.37
C GLY A 365 -13.34 -5.02 -2.25
N ASN A 366 -12.17 -4.99 -2.90
CA ASN A 366 -11.80 -3.89 -3.79
C ASN A 366 -12.63 -3.84 -5.09
N ALA A 367 -13.20 -4.97 -5.51
CA ALA A 367 -14.01 -5.03 -6.73
C ALA A 367 -15.27 -4.15 -6.67
N PHE A 368 -15.81 -3.92 -5.46
CA PHE A 368 -17.08 -3.20 -5.29
C PHE A 368 -17.01 -1.72 -5.64
N SER A 369 -15.84 -1.10 -5.50
CA SER A 369 -15.63 0.33 -5.82
C SER A 369 -15.14 0.57 -7.25
N ASN A 370 -14.90 -0.47 -8.03
CA ASN A 370 -14.50 -0.33 -9.43
C ASN A 370 -15.58 0.42 -10.25
N PRO A 371 -15.22 1.40 -11.10
CA PRO A 371 -16.20 2.24 -11.81
C PRO A 371 -17.04 1.48 -12.82
N ARG A 372 -16.48 0.46 -13.49
CA ARG A 372 -17.17 -0.41 -14.44
C ARG A 372 -17.38 -1.78 -13.82
N LYS A 373 -18.67 -2.20 -13.73
CA LYS A 373 -19.02 -3.54 -13.27
C LYS A 373 -18.69 -4.56 -14.36
N GLY A 374 -17.94 -5.60 -13.99
CA GLY A 374 -17.60 -6.72 -14.87
C GLY A 374 -18.22 -8.04 -14.41
N ASN A 375 -18.01 -9.07 -15.23
CA ASN A 375 -18.33 -10.46 -14.96
C ASN A 375 -17.06 -11.32 -15.07
N GLU A 376 -17.14 -12.61 -14.71
CA GLU A 376 -16.00 -13.53 -14.72
C GLU A 376 -15.31 -13.62 -16.09
N GLN A 377 -16.09 -13.63 -17.18
CA GLN A 377 -15.54 -13.74 -18.54
C GLN A 377 -14.72 -12.48 -18.89
N GLU A 378 -15.21 -11.30 -18.53
CA GLU A 378 -14.50 -10.03 -18.76
C GLU A 378 -13.22 -9.94 -17.92
N ILE A 379 -13.25 -10.32 -16.64
CA ILE A 379 -12.06 -10.32 -15.78
C ILE A 379 -11.02 -11.35 -16.28
N ALA A 380 -11.47 -12.56 -16.68
CA ALA A 380 -10.58 -13.55 -17.29
C ALA A 380 -9.97 -13.03 -18.60
N ALA A 381 -10.72 -12.24 -19.39
CA ALA A 381 -10.22 -11.63 -20.61
C ALA A 381 -9.14 -10.56 -20.31
N ILE A 382 -9.27 -9.80 -19.20
CA ILE A 382 -8.23 -8.85 -18.77
C ILE A 382 -6.95 -9.61 -18.38
N PHE A 383 -7.04 -10.73 -17.64
CA PHE A 383 -5.88 -11.58 -17.36
C PHE A 383 -5.20 -12.07 -18.63
N ARG A 384 -5.98 -12.50 -19.66
CA ARG A 384 -5.42 -12.91 -20.96
C ARG A 384 -4.73 -11.78 -21.71
N GLN A 385 -5.23 -10.55 -21.62
CA GLN A 385 -4.57 -9.38 -22.22
C GLN A 385 -3.24 -9.05 -21.54
N ALA A 386 -3.12 -9.32 -20.25
CA ALA A 386 -1.90 -9.15 -19.48
C ALA A 386 -0.93 -10.34 -19.58
N PHE A 387 -1.32 -11.45 -20.23
CA PHE A 387 -0.54 -12.69 -20.37
C PHE A 387 0.40 -12.63 -21.56
#